data_71ffea33da61d62b47d9c2955bdc0987
#
_entry.id   71ffea33da61d62b47d9c2955bdc0987
#
_cell.length_a   1.000
_cell.length_b   1.000
_cell.length_c   1.000
_cell.angle_alpha   90.00
_cell.angle_beta   90.00
_cell.angle_gamma   90.00
#
_symmetry.space_group_name_H-M   'P 1'
#
loop_
_entity.id
_entity.type
_entity.pdbx_description
1 polymer ?
#
loop_
_entity_poly.entity_id
_entity_poly.type
_entity_poly.pdbx_seq_one_letter_code
_entity_poly.pdbx_strand_id
1 'polypeptide(L)'
;MHEFDARLSRDRWADLKNPFRKISGSICAPRGFKCAAVFCDIKKLGTGKGSEKGQKRDLALIVSDIPAAVAGMFTTNQVCAAPVKTSRQRASKKFARAIVVNSGNANACTGQQGLRDAQLMTRLAASALARLDCFKQSSLSGRIRTEDVLVCSTGRIGVSMPMKNIKRGIQACAPRIARSTSNARQVAEAIMTTDTCRKEIAVEIKVGRSAVRIGGICKGAGMIQPGMATMLGFISTDAAIEPSALKRALKIAVGKSFNRITVDGDMSTNDSVIALANGRAGNSKSEIRRSQFQVALNFVCLELAKMIVRDGEGTSRFVALRVRGARNDREAEAAARAIANSSLVRTSWCGGDPNWGRILCALGSSKADVDETLIDVGYAQPGGRKILFAFRRGRPTNVALKTLAKITSAAEFDLHVDLHRGQGGFLLYAADLTENYVAFNKGDITDPATLGG
;
A
#
# COMPACT_ATOMS: atom_id res chain seq x y z
N MET A 1 -25.51 -10.37 26.74
CA MET A 1 -25.59 -9.58 25.49
C MET A 1 -24.61 -8.37 25.47
N HIS A 2 -23.77 -8.15 26.47
CA HIS A 2 -22.88 -6.96 26.60
C HIS A 2 -21.39 -7.20 26.50
N GLU A 3 -20.90 -8.44 26.53
CA GLU A 3 -19.42 -8.71 26.50
C GLU A 3 -18.86 -9.06 25.12
N PHE A 4 -19.71 -9.36 24.15
CA PHE A 4 -19.30 -9.83 22.81
C PHE A 4 -18.99 -8.73 21.82
N ASP A 5 -19.56 -7.53 22.04
CA ASP A 5 -19.35 -6.33 21.20
C ASP A 5 -17.90 -5.76 21.34
N ALA A 6 -17.19 -6.18 22.39
CA ALA A 6 -15.91 -5.58 22.75
C ALA A 6 -14.70 -6.12 21.98
N ARG A 7 -14.80 -7.25 21.25
CA ARG A 7 -13.61 -7.90 20.62
C ARG A 7 -13.38 -7.50 19.17
N LEU A 8 -14.42 -7.11 18.43
CA LEU A 8 -14.29 -6.64 17.03
C LEU A 8 -14.79 -5.20 16.81
N SER A 9 -15.57 -4.64 17.73
CA SER A 9 -16.03 -3.24 17.68
C SER A 9 -14.97 -2.24 18.13
N ARG A 10 -13.84 -2.73 18.63
CA ARG A 10 -12.67 -1.91 18.90
C ARG A 10 -11.71 -2.05 17.70
N ASP A 11 -11.73 -1.09 16.80
CA ASP A 11 -10.47 -0.47 16.42
C ASP A 11 -9.82 -0.07 17.76
N ARG A 12 -9.12 -1.01 18.42
CA ARG A 12 -8.38 -0.78 19.69
C ARG A 12 -7.36 0.36 19.57
N TRP A 13 -7.29 0.96 18.40
CA TRP A 13 -6.44 2.06 18.02
C TRP A 13 -7.06 3.43 18.29
N ALA A 14 -8.40 3.54 18.35
CA ALA A 14 -9.10 4.80 18.64
C ALA A 14 -9.22 5.11 20.14
N ASP A 15 -9.27 4.08 21.00
CA ASP A 15 -9.48 4.21 22.45
C ASP A 15 -8.19 4.14 23.28
N LEU A 16 -7.07 3.66 22.70
CA LEU A 16 -5.76 3.78 23.34
C LEU A 16 -5.24 5.20 23.09
N LYS A 17 -4.88 5.95 24.12
CA LYS A 17 -3.96 7.10 23.99
C LYS A 17 -2.88 6.67 23.03
N ASN A 18 -2.87 7.22 21.79
CA ASN A 18 -2.00 6.76 20.71
C ASN A 18 -0.58 6.62 21.24
N PRO A 19 0.00 5.40 21.27
CA PRO A 19 1.33 5.16 21.85
C PRO A 19 2.44 5.78 21.00
N PHE A 20 2.06 6.55 19.98
CA PHE A 20 2.96 7.20 19.02
C PHE A 20 2.48 8.61 18.68
N ARG A 21 3.44 9.45 18.30
CA ARG A 21 3.22 10.81 17.82
C ARG A 21 3.42 10.85 16.31
N LYS A 22 2.47 11.44 15.56
CA LYS A 22 2.68 11.76 14.14
C LYS A 22 3.75 12.85 14.02
N ILE A 23 4.67 12.67 13.05
CA ILE A 23 5.77 13.59 12.78
C ILE A 23 5.89 13.86 11.28
N SER A 24 6.59 14.93 10.90
CA SER A 24 6.91 15.23 9.51
C SER A 24 8.12 14.43 9.00
N GLY A 25 8.37 14.48 7.69
CA GLY A 25 9.58 13.92 7.07
C GLY A 25 9.38 12.55 6.43
N SER A 26 8.21 11.92 6.59
CA SER A 26 7.80 10.69 5.90
C SER A 26 8.94 9.66 5.83
N ILE A 27 9.32 9.17 4.64
CA ILE A 27 10.40 8.15 4.45
C ILE A 27 11.78 8.61 4.97
N CYS A 28 12.04 9.93 5.12
CA CYS A 28 13.27 10.49 5.66
C CYS A 28 13.17 10.91 7.14
N ALA A 29 12.03 10.69 7.80
CA ALA A 29 11.84 10.99 9.22
C ALA A 29 12.80 10.19 10.13
N PRO A 30 13.01 8.86 9.91
CA PRO A 30 13.98 8.11 10.66
C PRO A 30 15.42 8.57 10.41
N ARG A 31 16.27 8.48 11.43
CA ARG A 31 17.68 8.88 11.35
C ARG A 31 18.43 8.00 10.37
N GLY A 32 19.39 8.59 9.62
CA GLY A 32 20.24 7.89 8.69
C GLY A 32 19.58 7.49 7.38
N PHE A 33 18.35 7.96 7.11
CA PHE A 33 17.71 7.83 5.80
C PHE A 33 17.75 9.14 5.03
N LYS A 34 18.12 9.05 3.76
CA LYS A 34 18.19 10.13 2.78
C LYS A 34 17.49 9.70 1.51
N CYS A 35 17.00 10.64 0.74
CA CYS A 35 16.39 10.33 -0.55
C CYS A 35 16.49 11.50 -1.53
N ALA A 36 16.26 11.21 -2.81
CA ALA A 36 16.13 12.21 -3.86
C ALA A 36 15.25 11.68 -4.98
N ALA A 37 14.70 12.58 -5.76
CA ALA A 37 13.95 12.24 -6.96
C ALA A 37 14.21 13.25 -8.06
N VAL A 38 14.15 12.77 -9.30
CA VAL A 38 14.38 13.58 -10.51
C VAL A 38 13.37 13.23 -11.59
N PHE A 39 13.21 14.12 -12.53
CA PHE A 39 12.61 13.84 -13.81
C PHE A 39 13.69 13.32 -14.78
N CYS A 40 13.41 12.21 -15.45
CA CYS A 40 14.30 11.68 -16.50
C CYS A 40 13.55 11.15 -17.71
N ASP A 41 12.29 11.58 -17.87
CA ASP A 41 11.46 11.35 -19.05
C ASP A 41 11.09 9.88 -19.31
N ILE A 42 10.77 9.15 -18.22
CA ILE A 42 10.24 7.79 -18.29
C ILE A 42 8.72 7.84 -18.51
N LYS A 43 8.01 8.70 -17.78
CA LYS A 43 6.54 8.84 -17.86
C LYS A 43 6.08 9.25 -19.25
N LYS A 44 6.78 10.18 -19.91
CA LYS A 44 6.47 10.60 -21.28
C LYS A 44 6.53 9.44 -22.28
N LEU A 45 7.54 8.56 -22.11
CA LEU A 45 7.74 7.40 -22.98
C LEU A 45 6.87 6.20 -22.58
N GLY A 46 6.30 6.20 -21.39
CA GLY A 46 5.62 5.04 -20.80
C GLY A 46 4.11 5.17 -20.63
N THR A 47 3.58 6.34 -20.29
CA THR A 47 2.18 6.45 -19.86
C THR A 47 1.33 7.46 -20.64
N GLY A 48 1.89 8.30 -21.51
CA GLY A 48 1.13 9.30 -22.29
C GLY A 48 0.31 10.30 -21.47
N LYS A 49 -0.55 9.82 -20.59
CA LYS A 49 -1.39 10.65 -19.73
C LYS A 49 -0.59 11.31 -18.61
N GLY A 50 -0.54 12.63 -18.58
CA GLY A 50 0.07 13.43 -17.52
C GLY A 50 1.51 13.86 -17.76
N SER A 51 2.09 13.54 -18.90
CA SER A 51 3.36 14.10 -19.38
C SER A 51 3.19 15.46 -20.08
N GLU A 52 1.96 15.86 -20.38
CA GLU A 52 1.63 17.09 -21.11
C GLU A 52 2.22 18.37 -20.51
N LYS A 53 2.58 18.33 -19.24
CA LYS A 53 3.26 19.44 -18.54
C LYS A 53 4.71 19.13 -18.13
N GLY A 54 5.34 18.20 -18.79
CA GLY A 54 6.79 18.13 -19.05
C GLY A 54 7.74 17.97 -17.88
N GLN A 55 7.35 17.81 -16.61
CA GLN A 55 8.32 17.79 -15.51
C GLN A 55 7.92 16.98 -14.27
N LYS A 56 7.01 16.01 -14.39
CA LYS A 56 6.71 15.12 -13.25
C LYS A 56 7.92 14.19 -13.00
N ARG A 57 8.45 14.21 -11.77
CA ARG A 57 9.51 13.29 -11.35
C ARG A 57 9.09 11.85 -11.57
N ASP A 58 10.00 11.00 -12.00
CA ASP A 58 9.73 9.63 -12.42
C ASP A 58 10.82 8.62 -12.04
N LEU A 59 11.88 9.10 -11.36
CA LEU A 59 12.91 8.26 -10.80
C LEU A 59 13.31 8.76 -9.42
N ALA A 60 13.47 7.83 -8.46
CA ALA A 60 13.86 8.16 -7.10
C ALA A 60 14.88 7.17 -6.53
N LEU A 61 15.65 7.65 -5.55
CA LEU A 61 16.56 6.88 -4.71
C LEU A 61 16.19 7.08 -3.24
N ILE A 62 16.08 5.98 -2.49
CA ILE A 62 15.94 5.96 -1.03
C ILE A 62 17.16 5.23 -0.49
N VAL A 63 17.90 5.86 0.43
CA VAL A 63 19.22 5.37 0.84
C VAL A 63 19.34 5.41 2.36
N SER A 64 19.96 4.37 2.92
CA SER A 64 20.41 4.31 4.30
C SER A 64 21.90 4.58 4.39
N ASP A 65 22.32 5.41 5.33
CA ASP A 65 23.74 5.74 5.57
C ASP A 65 24.60 4.51 5.93
N ILE A 66 23.97 3.50 6.53
CA ILE A 66 24.63 2.24 6.95
C ILE A 66 23.79 1.05 6.48
N PRO A 67 24.33 -0.18 6.49
CA PRO A 67 23.55 -1.37 6.20
C PRO A 67 22.29 -1.46 7.08
N ALA A 68 21.15 -1.61 6.44
CA ALA A 68 19.85 -1.70 7.10
C ALA A 68 19.30 -3.13 6.97
N ALA A 69 18.74 -3.67 8.04
CA ALA A 69 17.94 -4.90 7.94
C ALA A 69 16.82 -4.67 6.92
N VAL A 70 16.61 -5.63 6.01
CA VAL A 70 15.61 -5.53 4.96
C VAL A 70 14.54 -6.60 5.11
N ALA A 71 13.30 -6.21 4.90
CA ALA A 71 12.18 -7.11 4.69
C ALA A 71 11.39 -6.68 3.46
N GLY A 72 10.95 -7.65 2.67
CA GLY A 72 10.12 -7.40 1.48
C GLY A 72 8.93 -8.34 1.44
N MET A 73 7.78 -7.78 1.08
CA MET A 73 6.59 -8.51 0.69
C MET A 73 6.31 -8.18 -0.78
N PHE A 74 5.99 -9.18 -1.59
CA PHE A 74 5.94 -9.06 -3.04
C PHE A 74 4.71 -9.76 -3.60
N THR A 75 4.22 -9.30 -4.77
CA THR A 75 3.06 -9.87 -5.46
C THR A 75 3.11 -11.39 -5.58
N THR A 76 1.95 -12.01 -5.47
CA THR A 76 1.74 -13.45 -5.74
C THR A 76 1.26 -13.70 -7.17
N ASN A 77 1.14 -12.64 -7.99
CA ASN A 77 0.79 -12.78 -9.40
C ASN A 77 1.82 -13.65 -10.12
N GLN A 78 1.35 -14.64 -10.87
CA GLN A 78 2.22 -15.53 -11.64
C GLN A 78 2.96 -14.80 -12.76
N VAL A 79 2.36 -13.75 -13.32
CA VAL A 79 3.00 -12.80 -14.25
C VAL A 79 3.78 -11.77 -13.44
N CYS A 80 4.92 -12.18 -12.90
CA CYS A 80 5.72 -11.38 -11.98
C CYS A 80 6.78 -10.56 -12.72
N ALA A 81 6.79 -9.24 -12.50
CA ALA A 81 7.71 -8.31 -13.14
C ALA A 81 9.18 -8.53 -12.77
N ALA A 82 10.08 -8.16 -13.68
CA ALA A 82 11.54 -8.32 -13.50
C ALA A 82 12.10 -7.60 -12.25
N PRO A 83 11.68 -6.36 -11.91
CA PRO A 83 12.10 -5.70 -10.68
C PRO A 83 11.72 -6.47 -9.43
N VAL A 84 10.53 -7.07 -9.40
CA VAL A 84 10.06 -7.89 -8.28
C VAL A 84 10.93 -9.12 -8.08
N LYS A 85 11.24 -9.85 -9.17
CA LYS A 85 12.14 -11.02 -9.13
C LYS A 85 13.51 -10.65 -8.56
N THR A 86 14.09 -9.55 -9.05
CA THR A 86 15.40 -9.04 -8.60
C THR A 86 15.37 -8.64 -7.12
N SER A 87 14.36 -7.87 -6.70
CA SER A 87 14.25 -7.37 -5.32
C SER A 87 13.90 -8.46 -4.31
N ARG A 88 13.07 -9.45 -4.69
CA ARG A 88 12.77 -10.62 -3.87
C ARG A 88 14.03 -11.42 -3.54
N GLN A 89 14.89 -11.66 -4.54
CA GLN A 89 16.18 -12.34 -4.36
C GLN A 89 17.11 -11.55 -3.43
N ARG A 90 17.16 -10.21 -3.55
CA ARG A 90 18.03 -9.37 -2.73
C ARG A 90 17.53 -9.20 -1.30
N ALA A 91 16.23 -9.05 -1.11
CA ALA A 91 15.63 -8.97 0.22
C ALA A 91 15.84 -10.26 1.06
N SER A 92 16.15 -11.40 0.43
CA SER A 92 16.53 -12.63 1.13
C SER A 92 17.92 -12.56 1.81
N LYS A 93 18.78 -11.59 1.43
CA LYS A 93 20.14 -11.41 1.96
C LYS A 93 20.22 -10.70 3.32
N LYS A 94 19.11 -10.44 3.97
CA LYS A 94 18.97 -9.84 5.31
C LYS A 94 19.30 -8.34 5.41
N PHE A 95 20.22 -7.79 4.60
CA PHE A 95 20.62 -6.39 4.63
C PHE A 95 20.60 -5.75 3.26
N ALA A 96 20.28 -4.45 3.22
CA ALA A 96 20.31 -3.61 2.04
C ALA A 96 20.72 -2.17 2.42
N ARG A 97 21.05 -1.36 1.41
CA ARG A 97 21.47 0.04 1.60
C ARG A 97 20.60 1.04 0.84
N ALA A 98 20.02 0.60 -0.29
CA ALA A 98 19.28 1.52 -1.14
C ALA A 98 18.14 0.84 -1.90
N ILE A 99 17.21 1.67 -2.33
CA ILE A 99 16.13 1.31 -3.27
C ILE A 99 16.18 2.31 -4.41
N VAL A 100 16.28 1.83 -5.66
CA VAL A 100 16.04 2.61 -6.87
C VAL A 100 14.63 2.30 -7.36
N VAL A 101 13.84 3.33 -7.64
CA VAL A 101 12.46 3.16 -8.10
C VAL A 101 12.17 4.10 -9.26
N ASN A 102 11.48 3.60 -10.27
CA ASN A 102 10.93 4.42 -11.35
C ASN A 102 9.42 4.26 -11.45
N SER A 103 8.78 5.30 -11.99
CA SER A 103 7.39 5.28 -12.45
C SER A 103 7.30 5.60 -13.94
N GLY A 104 6.17 5.20 -14.56
CA GLY A 104 5.92 5.35 -16.01
C GLY A 104 6.18 4.09 -16.83
N ASN A 105 6.99 3.17 -16.33
CA ASN A 105 7.26 1.89 -16.97
C ASN A 105 7.39 0.80 -15.89
N ALA A 106 6.58 -0.24 -16.01
CA ALA A 106 6.51 -1.34 -15.04
C ALA A 106 7.67 -2.34 -15.16
N ASN A 107 8.34 -2.38 -16.31
CA ASN A 107 9.30 -3.44 -16.65
C ASN A 107 8.71 -4.85 -16.40
N ALA A 108 7.46 -5.02 -16.78
CA ALA A 108 6.71 -6.27 -16.72
C ALA A 108 6.44 -6.78 -18.13
N CYS A 109 6.38 -8.10 -18.31
CA CYS A 109 6.23 -8.76 -19.61
C CYS A 109 7.32 -8.38 -20.63
N THR A 110 8.54 -8.12 -20.16
CA THR A 110 9.70 -7.67 -20.96
C THR A 110 10.78 -8.76 -21.12
N GLY A 111 10.46 -9.98 -20.73
CA GLY A 111 11.31 -11.16 -20.91
C GLY A 111 12.68 -11.03 -20.23
N GLN A 112 13.68 -11.65 -20.82
CA GLN A 112 15.05 -11.64 -20.30
C GLN A 112 15.72 -10.25 -20.37
N GLN A 113 15.30 -9.43 -21.34
CA GLN A 113 15.83 -8.06 -21.42
C GLN A 113 15.40 -7.25 -20.18
N GLY A 114 14.13 -7.34 -19.77
CA GLY A 114 13.66 -6.65 -18.57
C GLY A 114 14.41 -7.08 -17.30
N LEU A 115 14.80 -8.35 -17.19
CA LEU A 115 15.60 -8.82 -16.05
C LEU A 115 17.01 -8.21 -16.08
N ARG A 116 17.67 -8.16 -17.26
CA ARG A 116 18.95 -7.48 -17.43
C ARG A 116 18.87 -6.00 -17.08
N ASP A 117 17.79 -5.33 -17.50
CA ASP A 117 17.56 -3.91 -17.24
C ASP A 117 17.35 -3.62 -15.75
N ALA A 118 16.54 -4.43 -15.05
CA ALA A 118 16.34 -4.32 -13.61
C ALA A 118 17.68 -4.49 -12.84
N GLN A 119 18.48 -5.47 -13.22
CA GLN A 119 19.80 -5.68 -12.63
C GLN A 119 20.79 -4.53 -12.97
N LEU A 120 20.72 -3.99 -14.20
CA LEU A 120 21.53 -2.85 -14.60
C LEU A 120 21.17 -1.58 -13.81
N MET A 121 19.88 -1.32 -13.57
CA MET A 121 19.44 -0.21 -12.72
C MET A 121 20.11 -0.26 -11.34
N THR A 122 20.19 -1.42 -10.74
CA THR A 122 20.81 -1.56 -9.41
C THR A 122 22.34 -1.38 -9.45
N ARG A 123 23.01 -1.84 -10.52
CA ARG A 123 24.45 -1.59 -10.72
C ARG A 123 24.73 -0.10 -10.90
N LEU A 124 23.92 0.58 -11.70
CA LEU A 124 24.06 2.03 -11.94
C LEU A 124 23.85 2.81 -10.63
N ALA A 125 22.80 2.46 -9.84
CA ALA A 125 22.53 3.10 -8.56
C ALA A 125 23.68 2.86 -7.56
N ALA A 126 24.15 1.63 -7.40
CA ALA A 126 25.27 1.31 -6.53
C ALA A 126 26.54 2.09 -6.92
N SER A 127 26.86 2.12 -8.24
CA SER A 127 28.04 2.86 -8.75
C SER A 127 27.92 4.37 -8.51
N ALA A 128 26.74 4.96 -8.73
CA ALA A 128 26.53 6.38 -8.53
C ALA A 128 26.63 6.76 -7.03
N LEU A 129 26.03 5.96 -6.15
CA LEU A 129 26.06 6.16 -4.70
C LEU A 129 27.47 6.00 -4.12
N ALA A 130 28.23 5.00 -4.59
CA ALA A 130 29.59 4.74 -4.11
C ALA A 130 30.60 5.86 -4.42
N ARG A 131 30.26 6.76 -5.36
CA ARG A 131 31.12 7.95 -5.71
C ARG A 131 30.87 9.13 -4.77
N LEU A 132 29.81 9.13 -3.98
CA LEU A 132 29.50 10.24 -3.08
C LEU A 132 30.40 10.19 -1.83
N ASP A 133 30.95 11.33 -1.44
CA ASP A 133 31.91 11.43 -0.32
C ASP A 133 31.29 10.96 1.01
N CYS A 134 30.00 11.19 1.21
CA CYS A 134 29.29 10.72 2.40
C CYS A 134 29.23 9.18 2.54
N PHE A 135 29.60 8.42 1.49
CA PHE A 135 29.67 6.95 1.52
C PHE A 135 31.12 6.43 1.34
N LYS A 136 32.10 7.31 1.05
CA LYS A 136 33.51 6.94 0.93
C LYS A 136 34.24 6.84 2.27
N GLN A 137 33.88 7.70 3.23
CA GLN A 137 34.66 7.93 4.45
C GLN A 137 34.26 7.08 5.65
N SER A 138 33.18 6.27 5.57
CA SER A 138 32.72 5.50 6.72
C SER A 138 33.38 4.12 6.74
N SER A 139 34.38 3.97 7.57
CA SER A 139 35.02 2.67 7.90
C SER A 139 34.03 1.63 8.44
N LEU A 140 32.91 2.08 9.01
CA LEU A 140 31.84 1.24 9.58
C LEU A 140 30.80 0.77 8.56
N SER A 141 30.67 1.40 7.39
CA SER A 141 29.56 1.14 6.46
C SER A 141 29.97 0.45 5.16
N GLY A 142 31.22 0.42 4.81
CA GLY A 142 31.70 -0.16 3.56
C GLY A 142 31.10 0.50 2.30
N ARG A 143 31.64 0.15 1.15
CA ARG A 143 31.15 0.58 -0.17
C ARG A 143 29.79 -0.05 -0.46
N ILE A 144 28.83 0.72 -1.00
CA ILE A 144 27.54 0.19 -1.48
C ILE A 144 27.79 -0.73 -2.67
N ARG A 145 27.37 -1.99 -2.58
CA ARG A 145 27.52 -3.00 -3.62
C ARG A 145 26.20 -3.13 -4.39
N THR A 146 26.26 -3.74 -5.57
CA THR A 146 25.07 -3.96 -6.42
C THR A 146 23.98 -4.74 -5.71
N GLU A 147 24.37 -5.74 -4.94
CA GLU A 147 23.43 -6.59 -4.16
C GLU A 147 22.79 -5.89 -2.97
N ASP A 148 23.33 -4.74 -2.53
CA ASP A 148 22.80 -3.93 -1.46
C ASP A 148 21.67 -2.97 -1.94
N VAL A 149 21.38 -2.97 -3.27
CA VAL A 149 20.39 -2.09 -3.88
C VAL A 149 19.18 -2.90 -4.37
N LEU A 150 17.99 -2.58 -3.91
CA LEU A 150 16.73 -3.11 -4.45
C LEU A 150 16.22 -2.23 -5.59
N VAL A 151 15.37 -2.78 -6.45
CA VAL A 151 14.77 -2.08 -7.58
C VAL A 151 13.26 -2.28 -7.59
N CYS A 152 12.50 -1.21 -7.82
CA CYS A 152 11.07 -1.24 -8.05
C CYS A 152 10.72 -0.43 -9.29
N SER A 153 9.68 -0.84 -9.99
CA SER A 153 9.16 -0.13 -11.17
C SER A 153 7.64 -0.16 -11.13
N THR A 154 7.00 0.84 -11.69
CA THR A 154 5.54 0.91 -11.83
C THR A 154 5.18 1.71 -13.07
N GLY A 155 4.04 1.44 -13.68
CA GLY A 155 3.53 2.10 -14.88
C GLY A 155 3.20 1.09 -15.97
N ARG A 156 3.45 1.44 -17.22
CA ARG A 156 3.02 0.66 -18.39
C ARG A 156 3.69 -0.71 -18.49
N ILE A 157 2.89 -1.73 -18.76
CA ILE A 157 3.30 -3.12 -18.98
C ILE A 157 3.67 -3.35 -20.46
N GLY A 158 4.61 -4.25 -20.76
CA GLY A 158 4.96 -4.66 -22.13
C GLY A 158 5.87 -3.70 -22.89
N VAL A 159 6.35 -2.63 -22.25
CA VAL A 159 7.20 -1.62 -22.89
C VAL A 159 8.64 -1.77 -22.41
N SER A 160 9.59 -1.73 -23.35
CA SER A 160 11.03 -1.78 -23.05
C SER A 160 11.46 -0.59 -22.17
N MET A 161 12.33 -0.86 -21.20
CA MET A 161 12.84 0.16 -20.28
C MET A 161 13.73 1.17 -21.02
N PRO A 162 13.51 2.50 -20.91
CA PRO A 162 14.35 3.51 -21.54
C PRO A 162 15.68 3.68 -20.79
N MET A 163 16.61 2.73 -20.94
CA MET A 163 17.80 2.63 -20.11
C MET A 163 18.76 3.82 -20.23
N LYS A 164 18.76 4.56 -21.35
CA LYS A 164 19.52 5.82 -21.49
C LYS A 164 19.01 6.87 -20.51
N ASN A 165 17.68 7.01 -20.41
CA ASN A 165 17.02 7.95 -19.49
C ASN A 165 17.23 7.54 -18.04
N ILE A 166 17.08 6.25 -17.72
CA ILE A 166 17.36 5.68 -16.40
C ILE A 166 18.78 5.98 -15.96
N LYS A 167 19.79 5.73 -16.81
CA LYS A 167 21.20 6.01 -16.49
C LYS A 167 21.42 7.48 -16.17
N ARG A 168 20.94 8.38 -17.04
CA ARG A 168 21.00 9.84 -16.83
C ARG A 168 20.31 10.26 -15.54
N GLY A 169 19.10 9.72 -15.28
CA GLY A 169 18.31 10.01 -14.10
C GLY A 169 19.02 9.57 -12.81
N ILE A 170 19.58 8.37 -12.75
CA ILE A 170 20.33 7.88 -11.58
C ILE A 170 21.56 8.77 -11.31
N GLN A 171 22.30 9.15 -12.35
CA GLN A 171 23.47 10.02 -12.24
C GLN A 171 23.10 11.42 -11.73
N ALA A 172 21.96 11.97 -12.17
CA ALA A 172 21.45 13.27 -11.72
C ALA A 172 20.83 13.20 -10.31
N CYS A 173 20.24 12.07 -9.93
CA CYS A 173 19.57 11.87 -8.65
C CYS A 173 20.55 11.68 -7.49
N ALA A 174 21.60 10.89 -7.68
CA ALA A 174 22.54 10.52 -6.62
C ALA A 174 23.15 11.74 -5.87
N PRO A 175 23.69 12.78 -6.52
CA PRO A 175 24.26 13.93 -5.81
C PRO A 175 23.23 14.81 -5.07
N ARG A 176 21.92 14.62 -5.35
CA ARG A 176 20.83 15.38 -4.72
C ARG A 176 20.27 14.71 -3.48
N ILE A 177 20.83 13.57 -3.08
CA ILE A 177 20.36 12.81 -1.92
C ILE A 177 20.55 13.63 -0.64
N ALA A 178 19.45 13.90 0.05
CA ALA A 178 19.45 14.63 1.30
C ALA A 178 18.39 14.09 2.26
N ARG A 179 18.59 14.38 3.55
CA ARG A 179 17.57 14.16 4.58
C ARG A 179 16.76 15.45 4.74
N SER A 180 15.67 15.56 3.99
CA SER A 180 14.76 16.70 4.11
C SER A 180 13.31 16.30 3.85
N THR A 181 12.37 17.05 4.41
CA THR A 181 10.94 16.88 4.14
C THR A 181 10.61 17.15 2.67
N SER A 182 11.31 18.09 2.05
CA SER A 182 11.14 18.41 0.62
C SER A 182 11.54 17.22 -0.25
N ASN A 183 12.72 16.62 -0.01
CA ASN A 183 13.15 15.43 -0.76
C ASN A 183 12.20 14.25 -0.55
N ALA A 184 11.71 14.03 0.68
CA ALA A 184 10.76 12.98 0.97
C ALA A 184 9.45 13.15 0.17
N ARG A 185 8.91 14.37 0.09
CA ARG A 185 7.74 14.71 -0.73
C ARG A 185 7.99 14.48 -2.22
N GLN A 186 9.16 14.91 -2.71
CA GLN A 186 9.54 14.69 -4.11
C GLN A 186 9.62 13.21 -4.47
N VAL A 187 10.10 12.36 -3.54
CA VAL A 187 10.13 10.90 -3.74
C VAL A 187 8.72 10.31 -3.73
N ALA A 188 7.85 10.75 -2.82
CA ALA A 188 6.46 10.33 -2.79
C ALA A 188 5.71 10.70 -4.09
N GLU A 189 6.02 11.86 -4.70
CA GLU A 189 5.51 12.26 -6.03
C GLU A 189 6.10 11.42 -7.17
N ALA A 190 7.40 11.13 -7.12
CA ALA A 190 8.09 10.44 -8.19
C ALA A 190 7.61 9.00 -8.40
N ILE A 191 7.09 8.35 -7.35
CA ILE A 191 6.57 6.98 -7.45
C ILE A 191 5.11 6.91 -7.92
N MET A 192 4.38 8.03 -7.96
CA MET A 192 2.99 8.11 -8.42
C MET A 192 2.85 7.79 -9.90
N THR A 193 1.71 7.20 -10.29
CA THR A 193 1.30 7.01 -11.70
C THR A 193 0.00 7.75 -11.96
N THR A 194 -1.11 7.13 -11.67
CA THR A 194 -2.47 7.64 -11.79
C THR A 194 -2.98 8.27 -10.50
N ASP A 195 -2.19 8.18 -9.44
CA ASP A 195 -2.45 8.80 -8.15
C ASP A 195 -2.68 10.32 -8.29
N THR A 196 -3.67 10.86 -7.57
CA THR A 196 -3.95 12.32 -7.57
C THR A 196 -3.24 13.02 -6.43
N CYS A 197 -2.91 12.32 -5.35
CA CYS A 197 -2.23 12.86 -4.20
C CYS A 197 -1.10 11.94 -3.68
N ARG A 198 -0.12 12.57 -3.00
CA ARG A 198 0.95 11.85 -2.30
C ARG A 198 0.40 11.07 -1.12
N LYS A 199 0.93 9.89 -0.90
CA LYS A 199 0.59 9.04 0.25
C LYS A 199 1.83 8.87 1.11
N GLU A 200 1.86 9.60 2.22
CA GLU A 200 3.03 9.69 3.09
C GLU A 200 2.64 9.82 4.57
N ILE A 201 3.39 9.21 5.46
CA ILE A 201 3.17 9.27 6.90
C ILE A 201 4.48 9.01 7.66
N ALA A 202 4.63 9.58 8.84
CA ALA A 202 5.65 9.17 9.80
C ALA A 202 5.13 9.28 11.23
N VAL A 203 5.64 8.38 12.09
CA VAL A 203 5.35 8.37 13.52
C VAL A 203 6.62 8.17 14.34
N GLU A 204 6.58 8.64 15.58
CA GLU A 204 7.61 8.43 16.58
C GLU A 204 7.02 7.72 17.79
N ILE A 205 7.73 6.70 18.27
CA ILE A 205 7.41 5.92 19.49
C ILE A 205 8.56 6.00 20.47
N LYS A 206 8.25 5.82 21.76
CA LYS A 206 9.26 5.63 22.80
C LYS A 206 9.59 4.15 22.96
N VAL A 207 10.87 3.79 22.90
CA VAL A 207 11.39 2.43 23.12
C VAL A 207 12.51 2.50 24.14
N GLY A 208 12.25 2.11 25.37
CA GLY A 208 13.16 2.36 26.49
C GLY A 208 13.41 3.88 26.63
N ARG A 209 14.68 4.27 26.55
CA ARG A 209 15.11 5.69 26.54
C ARG A 209 15.21 6.29 25.15
N SER A 210 15.04 5.50 24.10
CA SER A 210 15.21 5.93 22.71
C SER A 210 13.88 6.38 22.09
N ALA A 211 13.92 7.43 21.25
CA ALA A 211 12.86 7.76 20.34
C ALA A 211 13.11 7.04 19.00
N VAL A 212 12.23 6.12 18.65
CA VAL A 212 12.28 5.33 17.40
C VAL A 212 11.25 5.91 16.44
N ARG A 213 11.65 6.10 15.19
CA ARG A 213 10.81 6.65 14.12
C ARG A 213 10.50 5.59 13.07
N ILE A 214 9.29 5.65 12.54
CA ILE A 214 8.84 4.85 11.40
C ILE A 214 8.26 5.83 10.39
N GLY A 215 8.81 5.83 9.18
CA GLY A 215 8.33 6.62 8.06
C GLY A 215 7.89 5.74 6.91
N GLY A 216 6.90 6.19 6.15
CA GLY A 216 6.41 5.43 5.00
C GLY A 216 5.86 6.31 3.90
N ILE A 217 5.99 5.82 2.69
CA ILE A 217 5.33 6.33 1.48
C ILE A 217 4.75 5.17 0.70
N CYS A 218 3.69 5.42 -0.05
CA CYS A 218 3.20 4.45 -1.03
C CYS A 218 2.59 5.13 -2.24
N LYS A 219 2.34 4.34 -3.29
CA LYS A 219 1.56 4.71 -4.46
C LYS A 219 0.56 3.61 -4.78
N GLY A 220 -0.49 4.00 -5.45
CA GLY A 220 -1.53 3.13 -5.98
C GLY A 220 -2.86 3.86 -6.04
N ALA A 221 -3.61 3.66 -7.14
CA ALA A 221 -4.93 4.21 -7.36
C ALA A 221 -5.81 3.26 -8.19
N GLY A 222 -5.24 2.51 -9.13
CA GLY A 222 -5.91 1.45 -9.89
C GLY A 222 -5.10 0.15 -9.90
N MET A 223 -5.72 -0.93 -10.36
CA MET A 223 -5.23 -2.31 -10.31
C MET A 223 -4.93 -2.73 -8.85
N ILE A 224 -5.87 -2.46 -7.94
CA ILE A 224 -5.69 -2.64 -6.49
C ILE A 224 -6.58 -3.77 -5.98
N GLN A 225 -6.01 -4.97 -5.86
CA GLN A 225 -6.57 -6.08 -5.10
C GLN A 225 -5.50 -6.88 -4.38
N PRO A 226 -5.70 -7.22 -3.11
CA PRO A 226 -4.72 -8.01 -2.36
C PRO A 226 -4.73 -9.52 -2.67
N GLY A 227 -3.71 -9.98 -3.03
CA GLY A 227 -2.78 -11.08 -2.93
C GLY A 227 -1.39 -10.49 -2.83
N MET A 228 -1.26 -9.29 -2.30
CA MET A 228 -0.32 -8.18 -2.40
C MET A 228 -0.70 -7.25 -3.59
N ALA A 229 -1.43 -6.14 -3.30
CA ALA A 229 -2.04 -5.20 -4.25
C ALA A 229 -1.07 -4.44 -5.16
N THR A 230 -1.58 -3.86 -6.27
CA THR A 230 -0.83 -2.94 -7.17
C THR A 230 -0.42 -1.69 -6.45
N MET A 231 0.62 -1.85 -5.65
CA MET A 231 1.16 -0.74 -4.91
C MET A 231 2.67 -0.89 -4.77
N LEU A 232 3.34 0.22 -4.67
CA LEU A 232 4.68 0.27 -4.13
C LEU A 232 4.61 0.94 -2.77
N GLY A 233 5.08 0.24 -1.74
CA GLY A 233 5.18 0.76 -0.38
C GLY A 233 6.61 0.69 0.12
N PHE A 234 7.10 1.81 0.61
CA PHE A 234 8.44 1.90 1.18
C PHE A 234 8.33 2.36 2.62
N ILE A 235 8.91 1.57 3.52
CA ILE A 235 8.92 1.84 4.95
C ILE A 235 10.36 1.97 5.40
N SER A 236 10.69 3.02 6.13
CA SER A 236 11.97 3.21 6.80
C SER A 236 11.78 3.25 8.31
N THR A 237 12.76 2.77 9.05
CA THR A 237 12.80 2.96 10.51
C THR A 237 14.24 3.00 10.99
N ASP A 238 14.51 3.82 12.01
CA ASP A 238 15.79 3.85 12.70
C ASP A 238 15.88 2.84 13.86
N ALA A 239 14.88 1.97 14.02
CA ALA A 239 14.88 0.89 15.00
C ALA A 239 16.04 -0.09 14.80
N ALA A 240 16.69 -0.49 15.89
CA ALA A 240 17.56 -1.66 15.92
C ALA A 240 16.70 -2.91 16.09
N ILE A 241 16.51 -3.66 15.00
CA ILE A 241 15.67 -4.87 14.95
C ILE A 241 16.36 -5.94 14.10
N GLU A 242 16.23 -7.19 14.54
CA GLU A 242 16.75 -8.35 13.79
C GLU A 242 16.02 -8.51 12.44
N PRO A 243 16.70 -8.87 11.34
CA PRO A 243 16.10 -9.04 10.02
C PRO A 243 14.91 -10.00 10.03
N SER A 244 15.00 -11.12 10.77
CA SER A 244 13.91 -12.07 10.90
C SER A 244 12.70 -11.51 11.65
N ALA A 245 12.94 -10.67 12.67
CA ALA A 245 11.88 -9.99 13.42
C ALA A 245 11.21 -8.90 12.55
N LEU A 246 11.99 -8.14 11.80
CA LEU A 246 11.47 -7.15 10.84
C LEU A 246 10.58 -7.83 9.79
N LYS A 247 11.01 -8.97 9.24
CA LYS A 247 10.23 -9.74 8.26
C LYS A 247 8.89 -10.21 8.84
N ARG A 248 8.88 -10.72 10.08
CA ARG A 248 7.63 -11.12 10.77
C ARG A 248 6.73 -9.90 11.02
N ALA A 249 7.32 -8.81 11.50
CA ALA A 249 6.57 -7.58 11.77
C ALA A 249 5.93 -7.00 10.50
N LEU A 250 6.68 -6.96 9.39
CA LEU A 250 6.16 -6.49 8.11
C LEU A 250 5.04 -7.41 7.57
N LYS A 251 5.20 -8.74 7.67
CA LYS A 251 4.17 -9.70 7.27
C LYS A 251 2.85 -9.48 8.02
N ILE A 252 2.92 -9.25 9.33
CA ILE A 252 1.74 -8.95 10.16
C ILE A 252 1.13 -7.61 9.74
N ALA A 253 1.95 -6.57 9.57
CA ALA A 253 1.46 -5.25 9.20
C ALA A 253 0.79 -5.24 7.83
N VAL A 254 1.39 -5.86 6.81
CA VAL A 254 0.83 -6.00 5.46
C VAL A 254 -0.47 -6.80 5.49
N GLY A 255 -0.53 -7.91 6.24
CA GLY A 255 -1.74 -8.72 6.39
C GLY A 255 -2.91 -7.98 7.06
N LYS A 256 -2.62 -6.94 7.86
CA LYS A 256 -3.62 -6.11 8.56
C LYS A 256 -3.90 -4.77 7.85
N SER A 257 -3.27 -4.50 6.72
CA SER A 257 -3.37 -3.22 6.01
C SER A 257 -3.52 -3.39 4.51
N PHE A 258 -2.41 -3.45 3.76
CA PHE A 258 -2.41 -3.53 2.30
C PHE A 258 -3.15 -4.76 1.75
N ASN A 259 -3.20 -5.88 2.48
CA ASN A 259 -4.02 -7.04 2.11
C ASN A 259 -5.50 -6.91 2.49
N ARG A 260 -5.92 -5.75 3.00
CA ARG A 260 -7.30 -5.45 3.40
C ARG A 260 -7.90 -4.27 2.64
N ILE A 261 -7.48 -4.08 1.41
CA ILE A 261 -8.02 -3.04 0.53
C ILE A 261 -8.41 -3.62 -0.83
N THR A 262 -9.32 -2.98 -1.54
CA THR A 262 -9.58 -3.20 -2.97
C THR A 262 -10.12 -1.92 -3.61
N VAL A 263 -9.71 -1.64 -4.84
CA VAL A 263 -10.27 -0.55 -5.66
C VAL A 263 -11.07 -1.14 -6.81
N ASP A 264 -10.53 -2.12 -7.53
CA ASP A 264 -11.10 -2.65 -8.77
C ASP A 264 -11.10 -4.18 -8.87
N GLY A 265 -10.51 -4.86 -7.91
CA GLY A 265 -10.48 -6.31 -7.92
C GLY A 265 -9.29 -6.91 -8.68
N ASP A 266 -8.38 -6.10 -9.24
CA ASP A 266 -7.27 -6.55 -10.07
C ASP A 266 -5.93 -6.58 -9.33
N MET A 267 -5.13 -7.64 -9.57
CA MET A 267 -3.82 -7.84 -8.96
C MET A 267 -2.69 -7.50 -9.92
N SER A 268 -1.77 -6.62 -9.50
CA SER A 268 -0.62 -6.23 -10.30
C SER A 268 0.51 -7.24 -10.38
N THR A 269 1.32 -7.04 -11.39
CA THR A 269 2.59 -7.73 -11.64
C THR A 269 3.75 -7.20 -10.80
N ASN A 270 3.63 -6.01 -10.18
CA ASN A 270 4.76 -5.24 -9.63
C ASN A 270 4.73 -5.02 -8.11
N ASP A 271 3.70 -5.45 -7.41
CA ASP A 271 3.51 -5.13 -6.00
C ASP A 271 4.70 -5.43 -5.13
N SER A 272 5.09 -4.43 -4.35
CA SER A 272 6.20 -4.56 -3.43
C SER A 272 6.01 -3.66 -2.23
N VAL A 273 6.10 -4.23 -1.02
CA VAL A 273 6.26 -3.48 0.23
C VAL A 273 7.63 -3.79 0.78
N ILE A 274 8.50 -2.79 0.84
CA ILE A 274 9.89 -2.94 1.31
C ILE A 274 10.08 -2.11 2.57
N ALA A 275 10.58 -2.75 3.63
CA ALA A 275 10.96 -2.10 4.87
C ALA A 275 12.47 -2.17 5.09
N LEU A 276 13.08 -1.05 5.47
CA LEU A 276 14.48 -0.91 5.85
C LEU A 276 14.59 -0.43 7.29
N ALA A 277 15.42 -1.09 8.11
CA ALA A 277 15.67 -0.74 9.50
C ALA A 277 17.18 -0.65 9.77
N ASN A 278 17.69 0.57 10.09
CA ASN A 278 19.14 0.80 10.16
C ASN A 278 19.71 0.88 11.59
N GLY A 279 18.90 0.84 12.63
CA GLY A 279 19.38 0.82 14.03
C GLY A 279 19.87 2.15 14.58
N ARG A 280 19.74 3.26 13.86
CA ARG A 280 20.25 4.59 14.28
C ARG A 280 19.52 5.20 15.49
N ALA A 281 18.42 4.61 15.95
CA ALA A 281 17.73 5.05 17.16
C ALA A 281 18.48 4.69 18.46
N GLY A 282 19.39 3.71 18.41
CA GLY A 282 20.19 3.30 19.54
C GLY A 282 19.43 2.47 20.60
N ASN A 283 18.22 2.00 20.31
CA ASN A 283 17.49 1.07 21.17
C ASN A 283 18.14 -0.31 21.16
N SER A 284 17.96 -1.10 22.22
CA SER A 284 18.35 -2.51 22.20
C SER A 284 17.33 -3.36 21.42
N LYS A 285 17.79 -4.50 20.88
CA LYS A 285 16.91 -5.45 20.17
C LYS A 285 15.90 -6.14 21.08
N SER A 286 16.18 -6.22 22.37
CA SER A 286 15.24 -6.75 23.37
C SER A 286 14.14 -5.75 23.71
N GLU A 287 14.46 -4.45 23.81
CA GLU A 287 13.48 -3.40 24.07
C GLU A 287 12.47 -3.28 22.93
N ILE A 288 12.91 -3.38 21.66
CA ILE A 288 12.00 -3.29 20.52
C ILE A 288 10.95 -4.40 20.50
N ARG A 289 11.29 -5.61 20.98
CA ARG A 289 10.34 -6.73 21.06
C ARG A 289 9.21 -6.49 22.06
N ARG A 290 9.47 -5.73 23.13
CA ARG A 290 8.52 -5.40 24.20
C ARG A 290 7.80 -4.07 23.97
N SER A 291 8.13 -3.37 22.89
CA SER A 291 7.62 -2.04 22.58
C SER A 291 6.34 -2.07 21.75
N GLN A 292 5.79 -0.88 21.55
CA GLN A 292 4.67 -0.64 20.65
C GLN A 292 5.07 -0.60 19.15
N PHE A 293 6.25 -1.09 18.79
CA PHE A 293 6.76 -1.05 17.42
C PHE A 293 5.81 -1.71 16.41
N GLN A 294 5.32 -2.92 16.73
CA GLN A 294 4.37 -3.62 15.84
C GLN A 294 3.08 -2.82 15.67
N VAL A 295 2.61 -2.19 16.73
CA VAL A 295 1.43 -1.34 16.75
C VAL A 295 1.62 -0.15 15.83
N ALA A 296 2.72 0.57 15.97
CA ALA A 296 3.05 1.72 15.15
C ALA A 296 3.28 1.35 13.68
N LEU A 297 3.94 0.21 13.39
CA LEU A 297 4.12 -0.29 12.03
C LEU A 297 2.79 -0.66 11.38
N ASN A 298 1.90 -1.34 12.12
CA ASN A 298 0.54 -1.65 11.65
C ASN A 298 -0.23 -0.37 11.30
N PHE A 299 -0.15 0.65 12.16
CA PHE A 299 -0.80 1.93 11.94
C PHE A 299 -0.27 2.64 10.68
N VAL A 300 1.06 2.74 10.53
CA VAL A 300 1.67 3.35 9.34
C VAL A 300 1.22 2.64 8.07
N CYS A 301 1.28 1.31 8.04
CA CYS A 301 0.85 0.54 6.87
C CYS A 301 -0.66 0.67 6.61
N LEU A 302 -1.48 0.70 7.66
CA LEU A 302 -2.94 0.82 7.52
C LEU A 302 -3.36 2.19 6.99
N GLU A 303 -2.77 3.27 7.51
CA GLU A 303 -3.08 4.61 7.02
C GLU A 303 -2.65 4.79 5.56
N LEU A 304 -1.47 4.28 5.18
CA LEU A 304 -1.04 4.27 3.78
C LEU A 304 -2.00 3.48 2.88
N ALA A 305 -2.47 2.31 3.33
CA ALA A 305 -3.43 1.49 2.60
C ALA A 305 -4.79 2.19 2.43
N LYS A 306 -5.30 2.86 3.48
CA LYS A 306 -6.52 3.66 3.39
C LYS A 306 -6.39 4.85 2.43
N MET A 307 -5.21 5.50 2.39
CA MET A 307 -4.94 6.57 1.43
C MET A 307 -5.02 6.08 -0.02
N ILE A 308 -4.60 4.82 -0.30
CA ILE A 308 -4.72 4.22 -1.63
C ILE A 308 -6.19 4.11 -2.04
N VAL A 309 -7.06 3.58 -1.17
CA VAL A 309 -8.49 3.40 -1.49
C VAL A 309 -9.19 4.74 -1.67
N ARG A 310 -8.89 5.73 -0.80
CA ARG A 310 -9.48 7.08 -0.90
C ARG A 310 -9.09 7.82 -2.18
N ASP A 311 -7.90 7.53 -2.71
CA ASP A 311 -7.37 8.09 -3.95
C ASP A 311 -7.52 7.11 -5.14
N GLY A 312 -8.43 6.15 -5.02
CA GLY A 312 -8.73 5.20 -6.08
C GLY A 312 -9.22 5.89 -7.35
N GLU A 313 -8.87 5.35 -8.51
CA GLU A 313 -9.25 5.90 -9.81
C GLU A 313 -10.77 6.09 -9.91
N GLY A 314 -11.21 7.33 -10.04
CA GLY A 314 -12.62 7.69 -10.13
C GLY A 314 -13.45 7.45 -8.86
N THR A 315 -12.84 7.10 -7.73
CA THR A 315 -13.53 6.80 -6.47
C THR A 315 -14.33 8.00 -5.95
N SER A 316 -15.59 7.76 -5.57
CA SER A 316 -16.45 8.73 -4.89
C SER A 316 -16.82 8.30 -3.47
N ARG A 317 -16.69 7.02 -3.15
CA ARG A 317 -17.02 6.44 -1.82
C ARG A 317 -15.92 5.54 -1.30
N PHE A 318 -15.58 5.73 -0.04
CA PHE A 318 -14.72 4.84 0.73
C PHE A 318 -15.58 4.02 1.70
N VAL A 319 -15.56 2.70 1.57
CA VAL A 319 -16.40 1.79 2.35
C VAL A 319 -15.54 0.91 3.24
N ALA A 320 -15.77 0.94 4.56
CA ALA A 320 -15.20 -0.02 5.50
C ALA A 320 -16.18 -1.19 5.68
N LEU A 321 -15.96 -2.28 4.94
CA LEU A 321 -16.78 -3.48 5.00
C LEU A 321 -16.30 -4.40 6.13
N ARG A 322 -17.16 -4.62 7.12
CA ARG A 322 -16.94 -5.49 8.28
C ARG A 322 -17.79 -6.75 8.15
N VAL A 323 -17.16 -7.87 7.83
CA VAL A 323 -17.80 -9.19 7.90
C VAL A 323 -17.43 -9.85 9.22
N ARG A 324 -18.39 -10.36 9.95
CA ARG A 324 -18.22 -11.12 11.19
C ARG A 324 -19.14 -12.34 11.23
N GLY A 325 -18.97 -13.19 12.23
CA GLY A 325 -19.83 -14.33 12.43
C GLY A 325 -19.61 -15.46 11.43
N ALA A 326 -18.55 -15.45 10.62
CA ALA A 326 -18.14 -16.57 9.77
C ALA A 326 -17.56 -17.71 10.61
N ARG A 327 -17.47 -18.94 10.10
CA ARG A 327 -16.86 -20.06 10.80
C ARG A 327 -15.40 -19.78 11.17
N ASN A 328 -14.69 -19.09 10.29
CA ASN A 328 -13.29 -18.68 10.47
C ASN A 328 -12.98 -17.41 9.66
N ASP A 329 -11.79 -16.82 9.89
CA ASP A 329 -11.36 -15.58 9.21
C ASP A 329 -11.23 -15.74 7.69
N ARG A 330 -10.89 -16.93 7.18
CA ARG A 330 -10.77 -17.20 5.74
C ARG A 330 -12.12 -17.10 5.03
N GLU A 331 -13.19 -17.62 5.66
CA GLU A 331 -14.55 -17.47 5.14
C GLU A 331 -15.05 -16.04 5.23
N ALA A 332 -14.76 -15.34 6.35
CA ALA A 332 -15.06 -13.92 6.47
C ALA A 332 -14.37 -13.09 5.37
N GLU A 333 -13.11 -13.41 5.05
CA GLU A 333 -12.39 -12.80 3.93
C GLU A 333 -13.04 -13.10 2.59
N ALA A 334 -13.42 -14.35 2.32
CA ALA A 334 -14.07 -14.74 1.08
C ALA A 334 -15.41 -14.00 0.89
N ALA A 335 -16.22 -13.91 1.93
CA ALA A 335 -17.45 -13.14 1.94
C ALA A 335 -17.21 -11.64 1.68
N ALA A 336 -16.25 -11.04 2.40
CA ALA A 336 -15.92 -9.62 2.23
C ALA A 336 -15.46 -9.31 0.80
N ARG A 337 -14.62 -10.16 0.21
CA ARG A 337 -14.14 -9.99 -1.17
C ARG A 337 -15.26 -10.17 -2.20
N ALA A 338 -16.14 -11.13 -2.02
CA ALA A 338 -17.27 -11.32 -2.92
C ALA A 338 -18.16 -10.07 -2.96
N ILE A 339 -18.45 -9.48 -1.81
CA ILE A 339 -19.24 -8.24 -1.71
C ILE A 339 -18.47 -7.06 -2.34
N ALA A 340 -17.22 -6.84 -1.94
CA ALA A 340 -16.44 -5.67 -2.35
C ALA A 340 -16.02 -5.67 -3.82
N ASN A 341 -15.96 -6.84 -4.47
CA ASN A 341 -15.62 -6.98 -5.89
C ASN A 341 -16.86 -7.10 -6.80
N SER A 342 -18.07 -7.15 -6.23
CA SER A 342 -19.30 -7.15 -7.02
C SER A 342 -19.53 -5.81 -7.69
N SER A 343 -19.53 -5.76 -9.01
CA SER A 343 -19.83 -4.54 -9.79
C SER A 343 -21.20 -3.96 -9.40
N LEU A 344 -22.22 -4.81 -9.20
CA LEU A 344 -23.56 -4.37 -8.78
C LEU A 344 -23.57 -3.74 -7.39
N VAL A 345 -22.80 -4.27 -6.43
CA VAL A 345 -22.67 -3.69 -5.09
C VAL A 345 -21.95 -2.36 -5.17
N ARG A 346 -20.80 -2.31 -5.88
CA ARG A 346 -19.98 -1.10 -5.99
C ARG A 346 -20.70 0.04 -6.71
N THR A 347 -21.52 -0.25 -7.72
CA THR A 347 -22.35 0.77 -8.40
C THR A 347 -23.50 1.25 -7.48
N SER A 348 -24.04 0.39 -6.60
CA SER A 348 -25.02 0.85 -5.60
C SER A 348 -24.39 1.81 -4.58
N TRP A 349 -23.14 1.56 -4.19
CA TRP A 349 -22.38 2.50 -3.34
C TRP A 349 -22.21 3.86 -4.01
N CYS A 350 -21.83 3.88 -5.28
CA CYS A 350 -21.70 5.11 -6.08
C CYS A 350 -23.00 5.91 -6.09
N GLY A 351 -24.14 5.25 -6.31
CA GLY A 351 -25.48 5.86 -6.28
C GLY A 351 -25.99 6.24 -4.90
N GLY A 352 -25.27 5.91 -3.81
CA GLY A 352 -25.77 6.11 -2.45
C GLY A 352 -26.95 5.19 -2.10
N ASP A 353 -27.18 4.14 -2.91
CA ASP A 353 -28.29 3.19 -2.74
C ASP A 353 -27.94 2.12 -1.67
N PRO A 354 -28.66 2.04 -0.55
CA PRO A 354 -28.44 1.02 0.48
C PRO A 354 -28.96 -0.36 0.05
N ASN A 355 -28.50 -0.85 -1.09
CA ASN A 355 -29.00 -2.05 -1.75
C ASN A 355 -28.49 -3.33 -1.09
N TRP A 356 -29.09 -3.71 0.03
CA TRP A 356 -28.78 -4.94 0.74
C TRP A 356 -29.06 -6.21 -0.09
N GLY A 357 -30.00 -6.16 -1.06
CA GLY A 357 -30.29 -7.28 -1.95
C GLY A 357 -29.09 -7.66 -2.82
N ARG A 358 -28.36 -6.67 -3.39
CA ARG A 358 -27.12 -6.91 -4.14
C ARG A 358 -26.02 -7.47 -3.25
N ILE A 359 -25.96 -7.04 -1.99
CA ILE A 359 -25.01 -7.57 -0.99
C ILE A 359 -25.31 -9.04 -0.71
N LEU A 360 -26.56 -9.42 -0.49
CA LEU A 360 -26.95 -10.82 -0.28
C LEU A 360 -26.65 -11.69 -1.51
N CYS A 361 -26.92 -11.19 -2.71
CA CYS A 361 -26.58 -11.88 -3.97
C CYS A 361 -25.09 -12.15 -4.09
N ALA A 362 -24.25 -11.13 -3.83
CA ALA A 362 -22.79 -11.28 -3.87
C ALA A 362 -22.29 -12.25 -2.78
N LEU A 363 -22.88 -12.19 -1.58
CA LEU A 363 -22.58 -13.07 -0.47
C LEU A 363 -22.93 -14.52 -0.77
N GLY A 364 -24.10 -14.77 -1.34
CA GLY A 364 -24.56 -16.12 -1.73
C GLY A 364 -23.71 -16.79 -2.80
N SER A 365 -23.01 -16.00 -3.63
CA SER A 365 -22.04 -16.50 -4.61
C SER A 365 -20.62 -16.68 -4.06
N SER A 366 -20.38 -16.32 -2.79
CA SER A 366 -19.07 -16.44 -2.14
C SER A 366 -18.73 -17.90 -1.80
N LYS A 367 -17.46 -18.12 -1.40
CA LYS A 367 -17.00 -19.42 -0.87
C LYS A 367 -17.23 -19.56 0.66
N ALA A 368 -17.98 -18.64 1.27
CA ALA A 368 -18.33 -18.73 2.67
C ALA A 368 -19.57 -19.60 2.88
N ASP A 369 -19.67 -20.24 4.05
CA ASP A 369 -20.90 -20.91 4.47
C ASP A 369 -21.93 -19.89 4.92
N VAL A 370 -22.99 -19.76 4.14
CA VAL A 370 -24.00 -18.72 4.30
C VAL A 370 -25.37 -19.36 4.49
N ASP A 371 -26.11 -18.88 5.51
CA ASP A 371 -27.49 -19.22 5.76
C ASP A 371 -28.32 -17.93 5.72
N GLU A 372 -29.16 -17.78 4.69
CA GLU A 372 -29.92 -16.55 4.47
C GLU A 372 -30.81 -16.15 5.65
N THR A 373 -31.29 -17.14 6.44
CA THR A 373 -32.15 -16.90 7.59
C THR A 373 -31.44 -16.28 8.78
N LEU A 374 -30.13 -16.30 8.79
CA LEU A 374 -29.30 -15.80 9.89
C LEU A 374 -28.65 -14.44 9.61
N ILE A 375 -28.51 -14.03 8.35
CA ILE A 375 -27.73 -12.86 7.95
C ILE A 375 -28.30 -11.57 8.51
N ASP A 376 -27.39 -10.69 8.97
CA ASP A 376 -27.65 -9.28 9.21
C ASP A 376 -26.84 -8.41 8.24
N VAL A 377 -27.46 -7.37 7.66
CA VAL A 377 -26.81 -6.32 6.87
C VAL A 377 -27.19 -4.96 7.43
N GLY A 378 -26.22 -4.14 7.78
CA GLY A 378 -26.45 -2.83 8.36
C GLY A 378 -25.40 -1.80 7.95
N TYR A 379 -25.73 -0.54 8.10
CA TYR A 379 -24.91 0.61 7.73
C TYR A 379 -24.67 1.50 8.94
N ALA A 380 -23.48 2.10 9.02
CA ALA A 380 -23.13 3.05 10.07
C ALA A 380 -22.29 4.20 9.51
N GLN A 381 -22.26 5.31 10.23
CA GLN A 381 -21.26 6.36 10.00
C GLN A 381 -19.85 5.81 10.29
N PRO A 382 -18.79 6.37 9.69
CA PRO A 382 -17.44 5.88 9.87
C PRO A 382 -17.05 5.75 11.34
N GLY A 383 -16.71 4.53 11.79
CA GLY A 383 -16.42 4.23 13.19
C GLY A 383 -17.58 4.36 14.16
N GLY A 384 -18.79 4.54 13.65
CA GLY A 384 -20.00 4.76 14.46
C GLY A 384 -20.42 3.51 15.24
N ARG A 385 -20.89 3.68 16.48
CA ARG A 385 -21.39 2.57 17.31
C ARG A 385 -22.83 2.19 16.96
N LYS A 386 -23.61 3.10 16.38
CA LYS A 386 -25.01 2.86 16.00
C LYS A 386 -25.08 2.30 14.60
N ILE A 387 -25.44 1.02 14.48
CA ILE A 387 -25.67 0.34 13.21
C ILE A 387 -27.16 0.37 12.91
N LEU A 388 -27.54 0.84 11.72
CA LEU A 388 -28.91 0.75 11.21
C LEU A 388 -29.00 -0.47 10.29
N PHE A 389 -29.75 -1.47 10.72
CA PHE A 389 -29.91 -2.70 9.96
C PHE A 389 -30.99 -2.51 8.88
N ALA A 390 -30.64 -2.79 7.63
CA ALA A 390 -31.54 -2.85 6.48
C ALA A 390 -32.16 -4.25 6.34
N PHE A 391 -31.40 -5.28 6.74
CA PHE A 391 -31.79 -6.68 6.72
C PHE A 391 -31.30 -7.33 8.01
N ARG A 392 -32.16 -8.11 8.67
CA ARG A 392 -31.84 -8.71 9.96
C ARG A 392 -32.51 -10.06 10.13
N ARG A 393 -31.73 -11.07 10.49
CA ARG A 393 -32.20 -12.45 10.71
C ARG A 393 -33.08 -12.95 9.56
N GLY A 394 -32.58 -12.83 8.35
CA GLY A 394 -33.25 -13.32 7.15
C GLY A 394 -34.45 -12.48 6.69
N ARG A 395 -34.65 -11.29 7.22
CA ARG A 395 -35.82 -10.46 6.88
C ARG A 395 -35.46 -8.98 6.70
N PRO A 396 -36.08 -8.28 5.73
CA PRO A 396 -36.01 -6.83 5.66
C PRO A 396 -36.50 -6.18 6.96
N THR A 397 -35.89 -5.07 7.33
CA THR A 397 -36.34 -4.28 8.50
C THR A 397 -37.28 -3.15 8.08
N ASN A 398 -37.95 -2.53 9.06
CA ASN A 398 -38.81 -1.36 8.83
C ASN A 398 -38.04 -0.03 8.79
N VAL A 399 -36.70 -0.05 8.72
CA VAL A 399 -35.89 1.19 8.61
C VAL A 399 -36.11 1.80 7.24
N ALA A 400 -36.58 3.05 7.21
CA ALA A 400 -36.88 3.75 5.97
C ALA A 400 -35.64 3.86 5.10
N LEU A 401 -35.70 3.53 3.80
CA LEU A 401 -34.61 3.61 2.84
C LEU A 401 -33.94 5.00 2.82
N LYS A 402 -34.74 6.07 2.93
CA LYS A 402 -34.24 7.45 3.03
C LYS A 402 -33.27 7.66 4.22
N THR A 403 -33.52 6.94 5.34
CA THR A 403 -32.63 7.01 6.52
C THR A 403 -31.31 6.27 6.27
N LEU A 404 -31.35 5.12 5.61
CA LEU A 404 -30.16 4.37 5.21
C LEU A 404 -29.36 5.13 4.15
N ALA A 405 -30.05 5.71 3.15
CA ALA A 405 -29.45 6.49 2.07
C ALA A 405 -28.67 7.71 2.60
N LYS A 406 -29.08 8.34 3.71
CA LYS A 406 -28.30 9.40 4.34
C LYS A 406 -26.90 8.94 4.78
N ILE A 407 -26.74 7.65 5.12
CA ILE A 407 -25.43 7.07 5.47
C ILE A 407 -24.67 6.73 4.21
N THR A 408 -25.28 6.01 3.26
CA THR A 408 -24.60 5.51 2.05
C THR A 408 -24.28 6.60 1.03
N SER A 409 -24.93 7.77 1.10
CA SER A 409 -24.59 8.94 0.29
C SER A 409 -23.40 9.75 0.82
N ALA A 410 -22.91 9.45 2.03
CA ALA A 410 -21.69 10.10 2.54
C ALA A 410 -20.46 9.60 1.78
N ALA A 411 -19.41 10.43 1.72
CA ALA A 411 -18.13 10.06 1.08
C ALA A 411 -17.49 8.82 1.72
N GLU A 412 -17.74 8.58 3.00
CA GLU A 412 -17.27 7.40 3.73
C GLU A 412 -18.40 6.82 4.58
N PHE A 413 -18.51 5.49 4.63
CA PHE A 413 -19.43 4.80 5.53
C PHE A 413 -18.93 3.39 5.89
N ASP A 414 -19.47 2.83 6.98
CA ASP A 414 -19.23 1.47 7.41
C ASP A 414 -20.38 0.57 6.97
N LEU A 415 -20.08 -0.56 6.32
CA LEU A 415 -20.99 -1.64 5.98
C LEU A 415 -20.72 -2.84 6.90
N HIS A 416 -21.71 -3.28 7.62
CA HIS A 416 -21.66 -4.40 8.55
C HIS A 416 -22.44 -5.58 8.02
N VAL A 417 -21.82 -6.76 7.99
CA VAL A 417 -22.44 -8.04 7.63
C VAL A 417 -22.12 -9.04 8.73
N ASP A 418 -23.16 -9.65 9.30
CA ASP A 418 -22.99 -10.72 10.29
C ASP A 418 -23.60 -12.01 9.76
N LEU A 419 -22.82 -13.07 9.71
CA LEU A 419 -23.23 -14.38 9.19
C LEU A 419 -23.80 -15.30 10.28
N HIS A 420 -23.55 -15.01 11.55
CA HIS A 420 -23.96 -15.79 12.72
C HIS A 420 -23.63 -17.29 12.65
N ARG A 421 -22.53 -17.67 11.96
CA ARG A 421 -22.06 -19.06 11.78
C ARG A 421 -20.87 -19.41 12.66
N GLY A 422 -20.23 -18.43 13.31
CA GLY A 422 -19.05 -18.65 14.14
C GLY A 422 -18.42 -17.36 14.66
N GLN A 423 -17.08 -17.38 14.82
CA GLN A 423 -16.31 -16.29 15.43
C GLN A 423 -15.35 -15.60 14.43
N GLY A 424 -15.30 -16.05 13.18
CA GLY A 424 -14.43 -15.48 12.16
C GLY A 424 -14.86 -14.07 11.79
N GLY A 425 -13.88 -13.22 11.51
CA GLY A 425 -14.12 -11.83 11.13
C GLY A 425 -13.07 -11.26 10.19
N PHE A 426 -13.51 -10.37 9.30
CA PHE A 426 -12.63 -9.67 8.37
C PHE A 426 -13.10 -8.25 8.15
N LEU A 427 -12.14 -7.30 8.12
CA LEU A 427 -12.36 -5.91 7.78
C LEU A 427 -11.64 -5.63 6.45
N LEU A 428 -12.38 -5.15 5.46
CA LEU A 428 -11.88 -4.78 4.13
C LEU A 428 -12.24 -3.32 3.87
N TYR A 429 -11.33 -2.57 3.27
CA TYR A 429 -11.59 -1.21 2.78
C TYR A 429 -11.73 -1.24 1.27
N ALA A 430 -12.81 -0.68 0.75
CA ALA A 430 -13.15 -0.78 -0.67
C ALA A 430 -13.58 0.57 -1.26
N ALA A 431 -13.38 0.72 -2.56
CA ALA A 431 -13.89 1.81 -3.36
C ALA A 431 -15.19 1.41 -4.07
N ASP A 432 -16.04 2.40 -4.35
CA ASP A 432 -17.17 2.25 -5.25
C ASP A 432 -16.74 2.08 -6.73
N LEU A 433 -17.69 1.94 -7.64
CA LEU A 433 -17.48 1.89 -9.09
C LEU A 433 -18.31 2.99 -9.74
N THR A 434 -17.63 3.94 -10.37
CA THR A 434 -18.21 5.14 -10.97
C THR A 434 -18.02 5.17 -12.48
N GLU A 435 -18.75 6.04 -13.18
CA GLU A 435 -18.49 6.35 -14.58
C GLU A 435 -17.09 6.96 -14.77
N ASN A 436 -16.60 7.72 -13.80
CA ASN A 436 -15.25 8.28 -13.82
C ASN A 436 -14.16 7.22 -13.84
N TYR A 437 -14.36 6.06 -13.15
CA TYR A 437 -13.44 4.93 -13.24
C TYR A 437 -13.35 4.41 -14.68
N VAL A 438 -14.50 4.22 -15.35
CA VAL A 438 -14.56 3.77 -16.74
C VAL A 438 -13.93 4.81 -17.66
N ALA A 439 -14.29 6.08 -17.50
CA ALA A 439 -13.74 7.17 -18.29
C ALA A 439 -12.21 7.31 -18.13
N PHE A 440 -11.71 7.11 -16.91
CA PHE A 440 -10.28 7.14 -16.58
C PHE A 440 -9.50 6.00 -17.27
N ASN A 441 -10.07 4.79 -17.27
CA ASN A 441 -9.45 3.59 -17.82
C ASN A 441 -9.77 3.36 -19.32
N LYS A 442 -10.58 4.22 -19.92
CA LYS A 442 -10.86 4.22 -21.36
C LYS A 442 -9.61 4.65 -22.12
N GLY A 443 -8.92 3.69 -22.72
CA GLY A 443 -7.76 3.95 -23.58
C GLY A 443 -8.16 4.69 -24.87
N ASP A 444 -7.27 5.53 -25.37
CA ASP A 444 -7.39 6.09 -26.73
C ASP A 444 -6.63 5.17 -27.69
N ILE A 445 -7.36 4.44 -28.52
CA ILE A 445 -6.78 3.50 -29.49
C ILE A 445 -6.00 4.21 -30.60
N THR A 446 -6.19 5.52 -30.78
CA THR A 446 -5.46 6.32 -31.77
C THR A 446 -4.10 6.81 -31.25
N ASP A 447 -3.90 6.82 -29.93
CA ASP A 447 -2.62 7.13 -29.31
C ASP A 447 -2.04 5.87 -28.62
N PRO A 448 -1.06 5.18 -29.25
CA PRO A 448 -0.44 4.01 -28.66
C PRO A 448 0.18 4.26 -27.27
N ALA A 449 0.48 5.51 -26.91
CA ALA A 449 0.98 5.87 -25.60
C ALA A 449 -0.09 5.79 -24.50
N THR A 450 -1.37 5.74 -24.85
CA THR A 450 -2.48 5.60 -23.89
C THR A 450 -2.91 4.15 -23.71
N LEU A 451 -2.48 3.23 -24.58
CA LEU A 451 -2.82 1.80 -24.48
C LEU A 451 -1.96 1.12 -23.43
N GLY A 452 -2.58 0.28 -22.60
CA GLY A 452 -1.88 -0.58 -21.65
C GLY A 452 -1.51 0.11 -20.34
N GLY A 453 -2.48 0.75 -19.74
CA GLY A 453 -2.66 1.32 -18.38
C GLY A 453 -1.59 1.17 -17.36
#